data_1f1c2d5c14afc0bfda7c8bba45667c8f
#
_entry.id   1f1c2d5c14afc0bfda7c8bba45667c8f
#
_cell.length_a   1.000
_cell.length_b   1.000
_cell.length_c   1.000
_cell.angle_alpha   90.00
_cell.angle_beta   90.00
_cell.angle_gamma   90.00
#
_symmetry.space_group_name_H-M   'P 1'
#
loop_
_entity.id
_entity.type
_entity.pdbx_description
1 polymer ?
#
loop_
_entity_poly.entity_id
_entity_poly.type
_entity_poly.pdbx_seq_one_letter_code
_entity_poly.pdbx_strand_id
1 'polypeptide(L)'
;MESLAAALGHPVDAKLLILSADQLGSTHAATAGGFAALREGVATTGTVMMPGPWSRDAADRHDGADLGIHLTLNSHLDCYRWGPLTAAPSLLDGDGGFPRTVDDLWDHADLDEVRRECRAQIERARLWGFDLTHLATHLGTLQQRPEFFDVLVDVAYDAELPVRLESGRAEERAGFPFRRLAAEEGILMPDHFTLVRGGARAHLDATLAALQPGVTVVAFEPAIAAEEIRAIDPDAAQRMDDLDVLTDRAVRDRIDTAGAVLIGFREIRDLQRARR
;
A
#
# COMPACT_ATOMS: atom_id res chain seq x y z
N MET A 1 -13.52 0.51 22.70
CA MET A 1 -13.02 -0.58 21.84
C MET A 1 -11.61 -0.94 22.29
N GLU A 2 -11.24 -2.21 22.25
CA GLU A 2 -9.88 -2.69 22.47
C GLU A 2 -8.95 -2.08 21.41
N SER A 3 -7.75 -1.64 21.82
CA SER A 3 -6.77 -1.12 20.84
C SER A 3 -6.26 -2.24 19.93
N LEU A 4 -5.88 -1.90 18.69
CA LEU A 4 -5.34 -2.91 17.76
C LEU A 4 -4.09 -3.57 18.33
N ALA A 5 -3.21 -2.80 19.01
CA ALA A 5 -2.03 -3.36 19.68
C ALA A 5 -2.38 -4.44 20.72
N ALA A 6 -3.37 -4.15 21.59
CA ALA A 6 -3.83 -5.15 22.58
C ALA A 6 -4.45 -6.38 21.92
N ALA A 7 -5.22 -6.20 20.89
CA ALA A 7 -5.81 -7.29 20.12
C ALA A 7 -4.77 -8.17 19.41
N LEU A 8 -3.61 -7.62 19.05
CA LEU A 8 -2.45 -8.34 18.52
C LEU A 8 -1.57 -8.98 19.63
N GLY A 9 -1.97 -8.86 20.90
CA GLY A 9 -1.23 -9.47 22.02
C GLY A 9 -0.09 -8.62 22.58
N HIS A 10 0.01 -7.35 22.17
CA HIS A 10 1.00 -6.41 22.69
C HIS A 10 0.43 -5.54 23.83
N PRO A 11 1.29 -4.92 24.66
CA PRO A 11 0.83 -3.90 25.62
C PRO A 11 0.01 -2.79 24.95
N VAL A 12 -0.98 -2.24 25.65
CA VAL A 12 -1.89 -1.21 25.11
C VAL A 12 -1.16 0.07 24.68
N ASP A 13 -0.02 0.34 25.30
CA ASP A 13 0.86 1.48 25.02
C ASP A 13 2.01 1.14 24.06
N ALA A 14 2.04 -0.08 23.51
CA ALA A 14 3.07 -0.49 22.56
C ALA A 14 3.02 0.37 21.29
N LYS A 15 4.20 0.72 20.80
CA LYS A 15 4.41 1.42 19.53
C LYS A 15 4.78 0.39 18.47
N LEU A 16 3.81 -0.04 17.68
CA LEU A 16 4.01 -1.03 16.63
C LEU A 16 4.26 -0.29 15.31
N LEU A 17 5.27 -0.73 14.57
CA LEU A 17 5.71 -0.08 13.34
C LEU A 17 5.73 -1.07 12.18
N ILE A 18 5.12 -0.67 11.09
CA ILE A 18 5.15 -1.35 9.79
C ILE A 18 5.90 -0.44 8.82
N LEU A 19 6.97 -0.94 8.21
CA LEU A 19 7.67 -0.27 7.11
C LEU A 19 7.30 -0.97 5.81
N SER A 20 6.60 -0.26 4.94
CA SER A 20 6.06 -0.81 3.69
C SER A 20 6.90 -0.37 2.50
N ALA A 21 7.35 -1.34 1.69
CA ALA A 21 7.96 -1.11 0.39
C ALA A 21 6.87 -1.24 -0.68
N ASP A 22 6.39 -0.12 -1.21
CA ASP A 22 5.23 -0.10 -2.09
C ASP A 22 5.59 -0.21 -3.58
N GLN A 23 4.56 -0.57 -4.37
CA GLN A 23 4.56 -0.55 -5.84
C GLN A 23 5.51 -1.56 -6.52
N LEU A 24 5.79 -2.72 -5.87
CA LEU A 24 6.38 -3.85 -6.60
C LEU A 24 5.50 -4.18 -7.80
N GLY A 25 6.11 -4.59 -8.91
CA GLY A 25 5.37 -4.90 -10.14
C GLY A 25 5.13 -3.71 -11.06
N SER A 26 5.32 -2.47 -10.61
CA SER A 26 5.19 -1.27 -11.46
C SER A 26 6.30 -1.21 -12.51
N THR A 27 7.57 -1.22 -12.08
CA THR A 27 8.77 -1.21 -12.93
C THR A 27 9.75 -2.28 -12.48
N HIS A 28 10.76 -2.62 -13.29
CA HIS A 28 11.87 -3.48 -12.85
C HIS A 28 12.59 -2.88 -11.64
N ALA A 29 12.91 -1.60 -11.70
CA ALA A 29 13.66 -0.92 -10.66
C ALA A 29 12.90 -0.91 -9.32
N ALA A 30 11.59 -0.63 -9.33
CA ALA A 30 10.74 -0.66 -8.13
C ALA A 30 10.58 -2.09 -7.59
N THR A 31 10.42 -3.08 -8.47
CA THR A 31 10.34 -4.49 -8.08
C THR A 31 11.61 -4.97 -7.39
N ALA A 32 12.77 -4.67 -8.00
CA ALA A 32 14.06 -5.04 -7.43
C ALA A 32 14.34 -4.31 -6.11
N GLY A 33 14.04 -2.99 -6.04
CA GLY A 33 14.18 -2.19 -4.83
C GLY A 33 13.28 -2.67 -3.69
N GLY A 34 12.01 -2.98 -3.99
CA GLY A 34 11.08 -3.51 -3.01
C GLY A 34 11.54 -4.83 -2.40
N PHE A 35 11.99 -5.79 -3.24
CA PHE A 35 12.54 -7.04 -2.71
C PHE A 35 13.87 -6.86 -1.96
N ALA A 36 14.74 -5.92 -2.37
CA ALA A 36 15.95 -5.61 -1.61
C ALA A 36 15.60 -5.04 -0.22
N ALA A 37 14.64 -4.12 -0.13
CA ALA A 37 14.18 -3.57 1.13
C ALA A 37 13.58 -4.64 2.08
N LEU A 38 12.85 -5.62 1.53
CA LEU A 38 12.24 -6.71 2.29
C LEU A 38 13.25 -7.77 2.75
N ARG A 39 14.25 -8.11 1.94
CA ARG A 39 15.18 -9.21 2.21
C ARG A 39 16.44 -8.77 2.96
N GLU A 40 16.93 -7.59 2.65
CA GLU A 40 18.22 -7.08 3.12
C GLU A 40 18.06 -5.88 4.07
N GLY A 41 16.89 -5.26 4.04
CA GLY A 41 16.58 -4.05 4.78
C GLY A 41 15.71 -4.26 6.01
N VAL A 42 15.01 -3.19 6.38
CA VAL A 42 14.11 -3.12 7.55
C VAL A 42 12.61 -3.12 7.16
N ALA A 43 12.28 -3.19 5.87
CA ALA A 43 10.89 -3.27 5.44
C ALA A 43 10.25 -4.57 5.95
N THR A 44 9.05 -4.47 6.52
CA THR A 44 8.32 -5.61 7.09
C THR A 44 7.19 -6.09 6.22
N THR A 45 6.78 -5.27 5.26
CA THR A 45 5.75 -5.57 4.27
C THR A 45 6.00 -4.81 2.97
N GLY A 46 5.24 -5.11 1.96
CA GLY A 46 5.20 -4.35 0.72
C GLY A 46 3.86 -4.49 0.02
N THR A 47 3.72 -3.81 -1.12
CA THR A 47 2.51 -3.93 -1.95
C THR A 47 2.86 -4.21 -3.40
N VAL A 48 2.07 -5.06 -4.06
CA VAL A 48 2.23 -5.39 -5.49
C VAL A 48 1.14 -4.78 -6.34
N MET A 49 1.51 -4.16 -7.45
CA MET A 49 0.62 -3.58 -8.47
C MET A 49 0.38 -4.60 -9.59
N MET A 50 -0.81 -5.22 -9.63
CA MET A 50 -1.10 -6.26 -10.62
C MET A 50 -1.27 -5.77 -12.06
N PRO A 51 -1.78 -4.55 -12.33
CA PRO A 51 -1.74 -3.96 -13.67
C PRO A 51 -0.34 -3.54 -14.13
N GLY A 52 0.62 -3.47 -13.21
CA GLY A 52 1.99 -3.07 -13.52
C GLY A 52 2.68 -4.05 -14.49
N PRO A 53 3.45 -3.55 -15.47
CA PRO A 53 4.10 -4.40 -16.48
C PRO A 53 5.11 -5.42 -15.93
N TRP A 54 5.60 -5.20 -14.70
CA TRP A 54 6.54 -6.09 -14.01
C TRP A 54 5.90 -6.97 -12.92
N SER A 55 4.58 -7.00 -12.85
CA SER A 55 3.85 -7.80 -11.85
C SER A 55 4.13 -9.30 -11.97
N ARG A 56 4.36 -9.81 -13.18
CA ARG A 56 4.73 -11.22 -13.39
C ARG A 56 6.13 -11.54 -12.83
N ASP A 57 7.10 -10.66 -13.07
CA ASP A 57 8.45 -10.79 -12.50
C ASP A 57 8.41 -10.71 -10.96
N ALA A 58 7.56 -9.86 -10.40
CA ALA A 58 7.34 -9.82 -8.96
C ALA A 58 6.79 -11.15 -8.41
N ALA A 59 5.89 -11.80 -9.14
CA ALA A 59 5.37 -13.12 -8.76
C ALA A 59 6.44 -14.22 -8.82
N ASP A 60 7.26 -14.21 -9.86
CA ASP A 60 8.33 -15.20 -10.02
C ASP A 60 9.46 -15.05 -8.97
N ARG A 61 9.63 -13.84 -8.42
CA ARG A 61 10.60 -13.55 -7.33
C ARG A 61 10.00 -13.71 -5.93
N HIS A 62 8.68 -13.83 -5.80
CA HIS A 62 8.02 -13.92 -4.50
C HIS A 62 8.42 -15.20 -3.75
N ASP A 63 8.85 -15.05 -2.50
CA ASP A 63 9.39 -16.12 -1.66
C ASP A 63 8.66 -16.26 -0.32
N GLY A 64 7.39 -15.77 -0.25
CA GLY A 64 6.58 -15.78 0.96
C GLY A 64 6.69 -14.52 1.81
N ALA A 65 7.33 -13.46 1.31
CA ALA A 65 7.35 -12.15 1.96
C ALA A 65 5.92 -11.66 2.26
N ASP A 66 5.77 -10.84 3.29
CA ASP A 66 4.49 -10.19 3.63
C ASP A 66 4.16 -9.15 2.56
N LEU A 67 3.22 -9.47 1.66
CA LEU A 67 2.82 -8.59 0.57
C LEU A 67 1.30 -8.41 0.52
N GLY A 68 0.88 -7.16 0.48
CA GLY A 68 -0.47 -6.76 0.14
C GLY A 68 -0.63 -6.46 -1.35
N ILE A 69 -1.86 -6.17 -1.75
CA ILE A 69 -2.14 -5.68 -3.10
C ILE A 69 -2.30 -4.17 -3.12
N HIS A 70 -1.67 -3.51 -4.07
CA HIS A 70 -1.83 -2.09 -4.36
C HIS A 70 -2.90 -1.93 -5.43
N LEU A 71 -4.18 -1.84 -5.02
CA LEU A 71 -5.30 -1.66 -5.95
C LEU A 71 -5.08 -0.41 -6.80
N THR A 72 -5.00 -0.62 -8.09
CA THR A 72 -4.52 0.38 -9.04
C THR A 72 -5.56 0.65 -10.10
N LEU A 73 -6.03 1.90 -10.16
CA LEU A 73 -7.03 2.39 -11.12
C LEU A 73 -6.55 3.64 -11.86
N ASN A 74 -5.32 4.08 -11.60
CA ASN A 74 -4.69 5.21 -12.25
C ASN A 74 -3.32 4.83 -12.82
N SER A 75 -2.93 5.48 -13.91
CA SER A 75 -1.61 5.36 -14.54
C SER A 75 -1.01 6.75 -14.72
N HIS A 76 -0.37 7.28 -13.67
CA HIS A 76 0.00 8.68 -13.55
C HIS A 76 1.27 9.09 -14.32
N LEU A 77 2.07 8.12 -14.79
CA LEU A 77 3.27 8.39 -15.57
C LEU A 77 2.94 8.70 -17.04
N ASP A 78 3.63 9.65 -17.65
CA ASP A 78 3.29 10.12 -19.00
C ASP A 78 3.58 9.11 -20.10
N CYS A 79 4.77 8.51 -20.08
CA CYS A 79 5.26 7.64 -21.16
C CYS A 79 5.29 6.15 -20.80
N TYR A 80 4.94 5.78 -19.57
CA TYR A 80 4.96 4.41 -19.10
C TYR A 80 3.59 4.08 -18.48
N ARG A 81 2.74 3.44 -19.28
CA ARG A 81 1.33 3.31 -19.02
C ARG A 81 0.92 1.87 -18.74
N TRP A 82 -0.07 1.71 -17.89
CA TRP A 82 -0.77 0.45 -17.64
C TRP A 82 -2.28 0.67 -17.65
N GLY A 83 -3.03 -0.40 -17.84
CA GLY A 83 -4.48 -0.36 -17.94
C GLY A 83 -5.14 -1.52 -17.20
N PRO A 84 -6.47 -1.60 -17.24
CA PRO A 84 -7.24 -2.60 -16.52
C PRO A 84 -6.93 -4.03 -16.98
N LEU A 85 -7.06 -4.97 -16.06
CA LEU A 85 -6.99 -6.42 -16.35
C LEU A 85 -8.29 -6.94 -16.96
N THR A 86 -9.37 -6.18 -16.82
CA THR A 86 -10.71 -6.53 -17.28
C THR A 86 -11.12 -5.69 -18.48
N ALA A 87 -12.18 -6.12 -19.18
CA ALA A 87 -12.85 -5.27 -20.17
C ALA A 87 -13.68 -4.21 -19.43
N ALA A 88 -13.09 -3.05 -19.19
CA ALA A 88 -13.65 -1.94 -18.42
C ALA A 88 -13.48 -0.62 -19.17
N PRO A 89 -14.33 -0.33 -20.16
CA PRO A 89 -14.20 0.86 -20.99
C PRO A 89 -14.31 2.18 -20.21
N SER A 90 -15.05 2.24 -19.12
CA SER A 90 -15.13 3.44 -18.27
C SER A 90 -13.85 3.71 -17.46
N LEU A 91 -12.93 2.75 -17.39
CA LEU A 91 -11.64 2.88 -16.72
C LEU A 91 -10.49 3.18 -17.69
N LEU A 92 -10.80 3.46 -18.95
CA LEU A 92 -9.80 3.79 -19.97
C LEU A 92 -9.82 5.28 -20.29
N ASP A 93 -8.63 5.87 -20.39
CA ASP A 93 -8.45 7.18 -21.00
C ASP A 93 -8.35 7.10 -22.54
N GLY A 94 -8.16 8.25 -23.20
CA GLY A 94 -8.04 8.31 -24.66
C GLY A 94 -6.84 7.57 -25.24
N ASP A 95 -5.83 7.24 -24.42
CA ASP A 95 -4.63 6.49 -24.83
C ASP A 95 -4.75 4.98 -24.56
N GLY A 96 -5.87 4.52 -23.98
CA GLY A 96 -6.14 3.11 -23.69
C GLY A 96 -5.51 2.58 -22.41
N GLY A 97 -4.98 3.45 -21.55
CA GLY A 97 -4.55 3.15 -20.18
C GLY A 97 -5.56 3.59 -19.14
N PHE A 98 -5.28 3.32 -17.86
CA PHE A 98 -6.04 3.96 -16.80
C PHE A 98 -5.88 5.49 -16.84
N PRO A 99 -6.88 6.27 -16.38
CA PRO A 99 -6.77 7.71 -16.25
C PRO A 99 -5.53 8.15 -15.46
N ARG A 100 -4.91 9.27 -15.86
CA ARG A 100 -3.70 9.78 -15.17
C ARG A 100 -4.00 10.33 -13.80
N THR A 101 -5.13 11.00 -13.66
CA THR A 101 -5.52 11.67 -12.42
C THR A 101 -6.68 10.96 -11.73
N VAL A 102 -6.77 11.18 -10.44
CA VAL A 102 -7.87 10.64 -9.63
C VAL A 102 -9.20 11.27 -10.04
N ASP A 103 -9.22 12.58 -10.29
CA ASP A 103 -10.43 13.31 -10.69
C ASP A 103 -10.97 12.80 -12.02
N ASP A 104 -10.11 12.56 -13.01
CA ASP A 104 -10.53 12.03 -14.30
C ASP A 104 -11.16 10.63 -14.18
N LEU A 105 -10.59 9.76 -13.32
CA LEU A 105 -11.23 8.47 -13.03
C LEU A 105 -12.61 8.66 -12.39
N TRP A 106 -12.71 9.50 -11.38
CA TRP A 106 -13.96 9.71 -10.65
C TRP A 106 -15.10 10.27 -11.51
N ASP A 107 -14.76 11.07 -12.51
CA ASP A 107 -15.76 11.68 -13.40
C ASP A 107 -16.35 10.71 -14.41
N HIS A 108 -15.67 9.60 -14.71
CA HIS A 108 -16.05 8.70 -15.79
C HIS A 108 -16.27 7.24 -15.39
N ALA A 109 -15.71 6.79 -14.26
CA ALA A 109 -15.71 5.38 -13.89
C ALA A 109 -17.09 4.87 -13.49
N ASP A 110 -17.49 3.75 -14.10
CA ASP A 110 -18.61 2.93 -13.66
C ASP A 110 -18.20 2.09 -12.44
N LEU A 111 -18.95 2.17 -11.35
CA LEU A 111 -18.61 1.51 -10.09
C LEU A 111 -18.64 -0.02 -10.16
N ASP A 112 -19.45 -0.60 -11.05
CA ASP A 112 -19.44 -2.05 -11.25
C ASP A 112 -18.19 -2.49 -12.01
N GLU A 113 -17.69 -1.66 -12.93
CA GLU A 113 -16.40 -1.88 -13.58
C GLU A 113 -15.24 -1.73 -12.60
N VAL A 114 -15.27 -0.72 -11.72
CA VAL A 114 -14.29 -0.54 -10.63
C VAL A 114 -14.25 -1.77 -9.73
N ARG A 115 -15.42 -2.25 -9.27
CA ARG A 115 -15.52 -3.44 -8.41
C ARG A 115 -14.98 -4.69 -9.09
N ARG A 116 -15.36 -4.89 -10.36
CA ARG A 116 -14.89 -6.03 -11.16
C ARG A 116 -13.38 -6.00 -11.35
N GLU A 117 -12.83 -4.83 -11.63
CA GLU A 117 -11.38 -4.65 -11.80
C GLU A 117 -10.61 -4.90 -10.50
N CYS A 118 -11.04 -4.35 -9.37
CA CYS A 118 -10.41 -4.59 -8.08
C CYS A 118 -10.40 -6.09 -7.71
N ARG A 119 -11.52 -6.78 -7.92
CA ARG A 119 -11.59 -8.24 -7.71
C ARG A 119 -10.63 -8.99 -8.64
N ALA A 120 -10.57 -8.62 -9.92
CA ALA A 120 -9.68 -9.26 -10.88
C ALA A 120 -8.19 -9.07 -10.52
N GLN A 121 -7.81 -7.92 -9.96
CA GLN A 121 -6.45 -7.69 -9.47
C GLN A 121 -6.12 -8.62 -8.30
N ILE A 122 -7.01 -8.77 -7.33
CA ILE A 122 -6.84 -9.69 -6.19
C ILE A 122 -6.77 -11.15 -6.66
N GLU A 123 -7.69 -11.56 -7.52
CA GLU A 123 -7.73 -12.93 -8.06
C GLU A 123 -6.47 -13.25 -8.86
N ARG A 124 -6.00 -12.31 -9.68
CA ARG A 124 -4.76 -12.46 -10.43
C ARG A 124 -3.55 -12.65 -9.51
N ALA A 125 -3.46 -11.86 -8.42
CA ALA A 125 -2.39 -11.98 -7.45
C ALA A 125 -2.42 -13.36 -6.76
N ARG A 126 -3.59 -13.80 -6.31
CA ARG A 126 -3.76 -15.14 -5.70
C ARG A 126 -3.42 -16.27 -6.67
N LEU A 127 -3.88 -16.17 -7.92
CA LEU A 127 -3.57 -17.15 -8.98
C LEU A 127 -2.06 -17.26 -9.25
N TRP A 128 -1.32 -16.17 -9.09
CA TRP A 128 0.13 -16.13 -9.26
C TRP A 128 0.91 -16.48 -7.98
N GLY A 129 0.22 -16.90 -6.92
CA GLY A 129 0.83 -17.46 -5.72
C GLY A 129 1.10 -16.46 -4.60
N PHE A 130 0.60 -15.23 -4.68
CA PHE A 130 0.72 -14.28 -3.57
C PHE A 130 -0.25 -14.64 -2.42
N ASP A 131 0.30 -14.81 -1.21
CA ASP A 131 -0.46 -14.89 0.04
C ASP A 131 -0.71 -13.46 0.55
N LEU A 132 -1.72 -12.79 -0.02
CA LEU A 132 -2.01 -11.38 0.23
C LEU A 132 -2.32 -11.12 1.71
N THR A 133 -1.73 -10.04 2.25
CA THR A 133 -1.84 -9.68 3.65
C THR A 133 -2.70 -8.44 3.91
N HIS A 134 -2.84 -7.53 2.94
CA HIS A 134 -3.67 -6.33 3.07
C HIS A 134 -4.01 -5.71 1.72
N LEU A 135 -4.93 -4.75 1.75
CA LEU A 135 -5.22 -3.86 0.63
C LEU A 135 -4.63 -2.47 0.87
N ALA A 136 -4.01 -1.92 -0.16
CA ALA A 136 -3.66 -0.52 -0.26
C ALA A 136 -4.23 0.05 -1.58
N THR A 137 -4.36 1.37 -1.69
CA THR A 137 -4.94 2.00 -2.88
C THR A 137 -3.95 2.97 -3.50
N HIS A 138 -3.77 2.86 -4.82
CA HIS A 138 -2.91 3.78 -5.58
C HIS A 138 -3.51 5.19 -5.57
N LEU A 139 -2.71 6.21 -5.25
CA LEU A 139 -3.11 7.62 -5.15
C LEU A 139 -4.32 7.89 -4.21
N GLY A 140 -4.69 6.93 -3.36
CA GLY A 140 -5.86 7.07 -2.48
C GLY A 140 -7.22 7.06 -3.20
N THR A 141 -7.27 6.66 -4.46
CA THR A 141 -8.42 6.77 -5.35
C THR A 141 -9.70 6.16 -4.79
N LEU A 142 -9.60 5.01 -4.12
CA LEU A 142 -10.76 4.34 -3.52
C LEU A 142 -11.11 4.84 -2.10
N GLN A 143 -10.39 5.82 -1.54
CA GLN A 143 -10.61 6.25 -0.15
C GLN A 143 -11.30 7.60 -0.02
N GLN A 144 -11.28 8.43 -1.05
CA GLN A 144 -11.59 9.86 -0.92
C GLN A 144 -13.00 10.26 -1.35
N ARG A 145 -13.76 9.32 -1.98
CA ARG A 145 -15.19 9.49 -2.30
C ARG A 145 -16.01 8.34 -1.74
N PRO A 146 -17.18 8.60 -1.13
CA PRO A 146 -17.98 7.56 -0.47
C PRO A 146 -18.33 6.37 -1.38
N GLU A 147 -18.75 6.62 -2.61
CA GLU A 147 -19.15 5.58 -3.57
C GLU A 147 -18.00 4.67 -3.99
N PHE A 148 -16.77 5.18 -4.07
CA PHE A 148 -15.57 4.39 -4.32
C PHE A 148 -15.10 3.67 -3.05
N PHE A 149 -15.31 4.30 -1.90
CA PHE A 149 -14.99 3.69 -0.62
C PHE A 149 -15.88 2.48 -0.32
N ASP A 150 -17.17 2.54 -0.68
CA ASP A 150 -18.07 1.39 -0.58
C ASP A 150 -17.53 0.19 -1.41
N VAL A 151 -17.00 0.44 -2.60
CA VAL A 151 -16.34 -0.61 -3.39
C VAL A 151 -15.11 -1.18 -2.67
N LEU A 152 -14.28 -0.32 -2.07
CA LEU A 152 -13.11 -0.77 -1.31
C LEU A 152 -13.50 -1.66 -0.13
N VAL A 153 -14.54 -1.28 0.62
CA VAL A 153 -15.07 -2.03 1.76
C VAL A 153 -15.61 -3.39 1.30
N ASP A 154 -16.45 -3.44 0.26
CA ASP A 154 -16.97 -4.67 -0.31
C ASP A 154 -15.85 -5.64 -0.70
N VAL A 155 -14.84 -5.13 -1.42
CA VAL A 155 -13.71 -5.95 -1.90
C VAL A 155 -12.83 -6.42 -0.75
N ALA A 156 -12.62 -5.59 0.27
CA ALA A 156 -11.86 -5.94 1.47
C ALA A 156 -12.59 -7.02 2.30
N TYR A 157 -13.90 -6.86 2.43
CA TYR A 157 -14.76 -7.84 3.11
C TYR A 157 -14.71 -9.20 2.40
N ASP A 158 -14.97 -9.23 1.11
CA ASP A 158 -14.96 -10.46 0.30
C ASP A 158 -13.59 -11.16 0.29
N ALA A 159 -12.52 -10.38 0.29
CA ALA A 159 -11.15 -10.89 0.27
C ALA A 159 -10.63 -11.32 1.65
N GLU A 160 -11.33 -10.95 2.74
CA GLU A 160 -10.91 -11.13 4.13
C GLU A 160 -9.55 -10.48 4.44
N LEU A 161 -9.36 -9.26 3.93
CA LEU A 161 -8.11 -8.52 4.07
C LEU A 161 -8.31 -7.20 4.84
N PRO A 162 -7.40 -6.87 5.77
CA PRO A 162 -7.35 -5.54 6.36
C PRO A 162 -7.00 -4.49 5.31
N VAL A 163 -7.33 -3.24 5.57
CA VAL A 163 -7.08 -2.13 4.64
C VAL A 163 -6.12 -1.13 5.26
N ARG A 164 -5.13 -0.70 4.49
CA ARG A 164 -4.30 0.44 4.82
C ARG A 164 -5.04 1.72 4.44
N LEU A 165 -5.65 2.35 5.44
CA LEU A 165 -6.36 3.63 5.28
C LEU A 165 -5.51 4.80 5.75
N GLU A 166 -5.74 5.95 5.15
CA GLU A 166 -5.17 7.20 5.62
C GLU A 166 -5.70 7.56 7.02
N SER A 167 -4.97 8.42 7.72
CA SER A 167 -5.32 8.86 9.08
C SER A 167 -6.43 9.92 9.10
N GLY A 168 -6.91 10.28 10.31
CA GLY A 168 -8.10 11.12 10.52
C GLY A 168 -8.14 12.48 9.78
N ARG A 169 -6.96 13.11 9.50
CA ARG A 169 -6.92 14.33 8.67
C ARG A 169 -7.40 14.12 7.23
N ALA A 170 -7.30 12.88 6.73
CA ALA A 170 -7.82 12.55 5.41
C ALA A 170 -9.34 12.44 5.43
N GLU A 171 -9.93 11.96 6.52
CA GLU A 171 -11.39 11.96 6.72
C GLU A 171 -11.98 13.38 6.71
N GLU A 172 -11.29 14.33 7.35
CA GLU A 172 -11.69 15.75 7.34
C GLU A 172 -11.71 16.30 5.90
N ARG A 173 -10.70 15.95 5.06
CA ARG A 173 -10.65 16.37 3.65
C ARG A 173 -11.70 15.68 2.79
N ALA A 174 -11.91 14.38 3.01
CA ALA A 174 -12.88 13.57 2.28
C ALA A 174 -14.33 13.90 2.67
N GLY A 175 -14.56 14.44 3.86
CA GLY A 175 -15.87 14.85 4.34
C GLY A 175 -16.75 13.70 4.84
N PHE A 176 -16.20 12.50 5.05
CA PHE A 176 -16.93 11.35 5.59
C PHE A 176 -16.03 10.44 6.45
N PRO A 177 -16.58 9.71 7.42
CA PRO A 177 -15.84 8.97 8.43
C PRO A 177 -15.47 7.56 7.94
N PHE A 178 -14.63 7.45 6.93
CA PHE A 178 -14.31 6.18 6.26
C PHE A 178 -13.69 5.12 7.21
N ARG A 179 -12.89 5.54 8.20
CA ARG A 179 -12.31 4.60 9.16
C ARG A 179 -13.38 3.95 10.04
N ARG A 180 -14.37 4.76 10.48
CA ARG A 180 -15.49 4.22 11.26
C ARG A 180 -16.34 3.28 10.44
N LEU A 181 -16.66 3.63 9.20
CA LEU A 181 -17.45 2.77 8.29
C LEU A 181 -16.75 1.44 8.03
N ALA A 182 -15.44 1.43 7.77
CA ALA A 182 -14.68 0.19 7.62
C ALA A 182 -14.70 -0.66 8.91
N ALA A 183 -14.58 -0.03 10.08
CA ALA A 183 -14.60 -0.75 11.36
C ALA A 183 -15.98 -1.36 11.67
N GLU A 184 -17.08 -0.71 11.28
CA GLU A 184 -18.45 -1.22 11.42
C GLU A 184 -18.64 -2.51 10.58
N GLU A 185 -17.94 -2.63 9.45
CA GLU A 185 -17.92 -3.86 8.62
C GLU A 185 -16.87 -4.90 9.09
N GLY A 186 -16.25 -4.66 10.24
CA GLY A 186 -15.24 -5.59 10.81
C GLY A 186 -13.89 -5.60 10.10
N ILE A 187 -13.61 -4.60 9.28
CA ILE A 187 -12.32 -4.46 8.58
C ILE A 187 -11.32 -3.82 9.55
N LEU A 188 -10.20 -4.51 9.78
CA LEU A 188 -9.09 -3.99 10.58
C LEU A 188 -8.22 -3.06 9.73
N MET A 189 -7.64 -2.06 10.40
CA MET A 189 -6.76 -1.07 9.80
C MET A 189 -5.75 -0.55 10.82
N PRO A 190 -4.53 -0.18 10.41
CA PRO A 190 -3.57 0.50 11.27
C PRO A 190 -4.12 1.82 11.84
N ASP A 191 -3.63 2.21 13.02
CA ASP A 191 -4.07 3.44 13.68
C ASP A 191 -3.56 4.70 12.98
N HIS A 192 -2.31 4.64 12.48
CA HIS A 192 -1.61 5.77 11.86
C HIS A 192 -0.98 5.36 10.54
N PHE A 193 -0.99 6.28 9.58
CA PHE A 193 -0.37 6.10 8.27
C PHE A 193 0.34 7.37 7.83
N THR A 194 1.52 7.21 7.25
CA THR A 194 2.24 8.26 6.53
C THR A 194 2.94 7.69 5.31
N LEU A 195 2.93 8.45 4.21
CA LEU A 195 3.69 8.16 3.00
C LEU A 195 4.88 9.10 2.95
N VAL A 196 6.07 8.56 2.70
CA VAL A 196 7.29 9.37 2.54
C VAL A 196 7.18 10.23 1.28
N ARG A 197 7.37 11.53 1.46
CA ARG A 197 7.35 12.53 0.39
C ARG A 197 8.56 13.45 0.55
N GLY A 198 9.66 13.09 -0.10
CA GLY A 198 10.92 13.85 -0.01
C GLY A 198 11.71 13.63 1.29
N GLY A 199 13.03 13.43 1.18
CA GLY A 199 13.93 13.30 2.31
C GLY A 199 13.60 12.12 3.22
N ALA A 200 13.70 10.89 2.70
CA ALA A 200 13.25 9.66 3.37
C ALA A 200 13.80 9.51 4.79
N ARG A 201 15.08 9.81 5.01
CA ARG A 201 15.72 9.77 6.33
C ARG A 201 15.07 10.72 7.33
N ALA A 202 14.91 11.99 6.94
CA ALA A 202 14.35 13.01 7.83
C ALA A 202 12.87 12.71 8.14
N HIS A 203 12.12 12.19 7.17
CA HIS A 203 10.73 11.77 7.36
C HIS A 203 10.63 10.62 8.37
N LEU A 204 11.45 9.58 8.21
CA LEU A 204 11.47 8.45 9.14
C LEU A 204 11.86 8.89 10.55
N ASP A 205 12.94 9.68 10.70
CA ASP A 205 13.40 10.17 11.99
C ASP A 205 12.33 11.00 12.72
N ALA A 206 11.64 11.88 11.98
CA ALA A 206 10.52 12.65 12.52
C ALA A 206 9.34 11.76 12.95
N THR A 207 9.04 10.74 12.16
CA THR A 207 7.98 9.78 12.49
C THR A 207 8.34 8.97 13.73
N LEU A 208 9.58 8.44 13.83
CA LEU A 208 10.04 7.70 15.00
C LEU A 208 9.98 8.55 16.28
N ALA A 209 10.37 9.83 16.20
CA ALA A 209 10.29 10.76 17.33
C ALA A 209 8.85 11.07 17.77
N ALA A 210 7.89 10.98 16.86
CA ALA A 210 6.47 11.29 17.10
C ALA A 210 5.58 10.06 17.27
N LEU A 211 6.13 8.83 17.30
CA LEU A 211 5.36 7.59 17.40
C LEU A 211 4.42 7.60 18.60
N GLN A 212 3.14 7.34 18.32
CA GLN A 212 2.11 7.14 19.32
C GLN A 212 1.88 5.65 19.60
N PRO A 213 1.27 5.29 20.75
CA PRO A 213 0.75 3.94 20.94
C PRO A 213 -0.17 3.50 19.81
N GLY A 214 -0.13 2.20 19.45
CA GLY A 214 -0.89 1.63 18.35
C GLY A 214 0.01 1.23 17.16
N VAL A 215 -0.61 0.95 16.03
CA VAL A 215 0.07 0.52 14.80
C VAL A 215 0.27 1.69 13.86
N THR A 216 1.53 2.04 13.59
CA THR A 216 1.91 3.06 12.61
C THR A 216 2.47 2.41 11.35
N VAL A 217 1.99 2.80 10.18
CA VAL A 217 2.56 2.41 8.88
C VAL A 217 3.31 3.60 8.28
N VAL A 218 4.55 3.36 7.88
CA VAL A 218 5.33 4.28 7.04
C VAL A 218 5.54 3.62 5.68
N ALA A 219 4.98 4.19 4.63
CA ALA A 219 5.12 3.69 3.28
C ALA A 219 6.24 4.42 2.53
N PHE A 220 7.06 3.63 1.85
CA PHE A 220 8.13 4.04 0.97
C PHE A 220 7.87 3.47 -0.42
N GLU A 221 8.44 4.08 -1.43
CA GLU A 221 8.35 3.63 -2.81
C GLU A 221 9.75 3.34 -3.38
N PRO A 222 10.47 2.33 -2.83
CA PRO A 222 11.88 2.12 -3.15
C PRO A 222 12.10 1.65 -4.57
N ALA A 223 13.21 2.10 -5.18
CA ALA A 223 13.69 1.58 -6.45
C ALA A 223 15.22 1.52 -6.48
N ILE A 224 15.77 0.52 -7.19
CA ILE A 224 17.20 0.50 -7.49
C ILE A 224 17.55 1.60 -8.50
N ALA A 225 18.80 2.05 -8.49
CA ALA A 225 19.31 2.99 -9.48
C ALA A 225 19.34 2.32 -10.87
N ALA A 226 18.53 2.82 -11.81
CA ALA A 226 18.46 2.37 -13.17
C ALA A 226 18.17 3.54 -14.13
N GLU A 227 18.60 3.44 -15.39
CA GLU A 227 18.31 4.48 -16.40
C GLU A 227 16.82 4.52 -16.72
N GLU A 228 16.15 3.37 -16.76
CA GLU A 228 14.72 3.26 -17.00
C GLU A 228 13.92 4.12 -16.02
N ILE A 229 14.08 3.92 -14.71
CA ILE A 229 13.29 4.65 -13.71
C ILE A 229 13.54 6.16 -13.77
N ARG A 230 14.78 6.58 -14.07
CA ARG A 230 15.11 8.00 -14.25
C ARG A 230 14.45 8.64 -15.48
N ALA A 231 14.20 7.82 -16.51
CA ALA A 231 13.58 8.30 -17.74
C ALA A 231 12.06 8.41 -17.65
N ILE A 232 11.42 7.59 -16.81
CA ILE A 232 9.96 7.47 -16.79
C ILE A 232 9.31 8.07 -15.54
N ASP A 233 10.03 8.15 -14.43
CA ASP A 233 9.47 8.58 -13.14
C ASP A 233 10.19 9.87 -12.66
N PRO A 234 9.48 11.00 -12.55
CA PRO A 234 10.05 12.24 -12.03
C PRO A 234 10.54 12.10 -10.57
N ASP A 235 9.99 11.17 -9.81
CA ASP A 235 10.36 10.92 -8.42
C ASP A 235 11.47 9.85 -8.26
N ALA A 236 12.15 9.45 -9.35
CA ALA A 236 13.18 8.42 -9.34
C ALA A 236 14.27 8.65 -8.27
N ALA A 237 14.70 9.90 -8.05
CA ALA A 237 15.70 10.22 -7.03
C ALA A 237 15.18 9.94 -5.61
N GLN A 238 13.90 10.25 -5.34
CA GLN A 238 13.25 9.95 -4.07
C GLN A 238 13.15 8.44 -3.84
N ARG A 239 12.79 7.68 -4.87
CA ARG A 239 12.71 6.22 -4.77
C ARG A 239 14.06 5.56 -4.45
N MET A 240 15.15 6.10 -4.97
CA MET A 240 16.50 5.64 -4.63
C MET A 240 16.87 5.99 -3.18
N ASP A 241 16.52 7.21 -2.69
CA ASP A 241 16.69 7.62 -1.30
C ASP A 241 15.86 6.74 -0.34
N ASP A 242 14.64 6.36 -0.74
CA ASP A 242 13.80 5.41 -0.01
C ASP A 242 14.48 4.05 0.17
N LEU A 243 15.08 3.51 -0.90
CA LEU A 243 15.80 2.25 -0.83
C LEU A 243 17.04 2.36 0.06
N ASP A 244 17.83 3.41 -0.10
CA ASP A 244 19.03 3.66 0.71
C ASP A 244 18.69 3.70 2.20
N VAL A 245 17.58 4.35 2.56
CA VAL A 245 17.12 4.40 3.96
C VAL A 245 16.65 3.04 4.44
N LEU A 246 15.86 2.32 3.66
CA LEU A 246 15.33 1.01 4.06
C LEU A 246 16.42 -0.07 4.19
N THR A 247 17.54 0.07 3.49
CA THR A 247 18.67 -0.88 3.52
C THR A 247 19.82 -0.43 4.43
N ASP A 248 19.75 0.77 5.01
CA ASP A 248 20.75 1.24 5.97
C ASP A 248 20.59 0.53 7.31
N ARG A 249 21.65 -0.20 7.71
CA ARG A 249 21.68 -0.95 8.98
C ARG A 249 21.47 -0.08 10.22
N ALA A 250 21.87 1.20 10.17
CA ALA A 250 21.68 2.13 11.28
C ALA A 250 20.20 2.46 11.55
N VAL A 251 19.31 2.19 10.62
CA VAL A 251 17.86 2.41 10.81
C VAL A 251 17.29 1.45 11.86
N ARG A 252 17.79 0.21 11.94
CA ARG A 252 17.35 -0.73 12.96
C ARG A 252 17.62 -0.19 14.37
N ASP A 253 18.81 0.33 14.62
CA ASP A 253 19.18 0.89 15.92
C ASP A 253 18.32 2.11 16.29
N ARG A 254 17.92 2.91 15.29
CA ARG A 254 17.01 4.05 15.49
C ARG A 254 15.61 3.60 15.88
N ILE A 255 15.08 2.55 15.23
CA ILE A 255 13.78 1.95 15.54
C ILE A 255 13.78 1.42 16.98
N ASP A 256 14.82 0.68 17.35
CA ASP A 256 14.98 0.12 18.69
C ASP A 256 15.10 1.25 19.74
N THR A 257 15.83 2.31 19.44
CA THR A 257 15.97 3.50 20.32
C THR A 257 14.64 4.23 20.51
N ALA A 258 13.76 4.25 19.50
CA ALA A 258 12.42 4.82 19.59
C ALA A 258 11.44 3.96 20.40
N GLY A 259 11.86 2.74 20.80
CA GLY A 259 11.03 1.76 21.50
C GLY A 259 9.92 1.19 20.61
N ALA A 260 10.13 1.17 19.30
CA ALA A 260 9.17 0.63 18.35
C ALA A 260 9.40 -0.88 18.11
N VAL A 261 8.31 -1.62 17.96
CA VAL A 261 8.34 -3.04 17.61
C VAL A 261 7.92 -3.19 16.16
N LEU A 262 8.77 -3.78 15.34
CA LEU A 262 8.45 -4.06 13.94
C LEU A 262 7.48 -5.25 13.83
N ILE A 263 6.38 -5.04 13.10
CA ILE A 263 5.39 -6.07 12.77
C ILE A 263 5.08 -6.03 11.26
N GLY A 264 4.40 -7.07 10.75
CA GLY A 264 3.86 -7.11 9.39
C GLY A 264 2.34 -6.95 9.34
N PHE A 265 1.77 -6.89 8.14
CA PHE A 265 0.31 -6.94 7.97
C PHE A 265 -0.26 -8.35 8.13
N ARG A 266 0.54 -9.38 8.01
CA ARG A 266 0.12 -10.77 8.18
C ARG A 266 -0.54 -10.99 9.55
N GLU A 267 0.01 -10.41 10.61
CA GLU A 267 -0.55 -10.50 11.95
C GLU A 267 -1.94 -9.86 12.05
N ILE A 268 -2.14 -8.71 11.40
CA ILE A 268 -3.43 -8.00 11.36
C ILE A 268 -4.46 -8.81 10.56
N ARG A 269 -4.05 -9.38 9.42
CA ARG A 269 -4.90 -10.26 8.60
C ARG A 269 -5.36 -11.48 9.38
N ASP A 270 -4.43 -12.15 10.04
CA ASP A 270 -4.73 -13.38 10.78
C ASP A 270 -5.64 -13.09 11.96
N LEU A 271 -5.46 -11.94 12.64
CA LEU A 271 -6.40 -11.46 13.65
C LEU A 271 -7.80 -11.19 13.07
N GLN A 272 -7.89 -10.51 11.91
CA GLN A 272 -9.17 -10.21 11.25
C GLN A 272 -9.91 -11.51 10.90
N ARG A 273 -9.22 -12.49 10.34
CA ARG A 273 -9.78 -13.81 9.99
C ARG A 273 -10.23 -14.58 11.22
N ALA A 274 -9.52 -14.48 12.34
CA ALA A 274 -9.89 -15.13 13.59
C ALA A 274 -11.13 -14.52 14.27
N ARG A 275 -11.53 -13.28 13.89
CA ARG A 275 -12.72 -12.59 14.44
C ARG A 275 -14.00 -12.83 13.63
N ARG A 276 -13.90 -13.47 12.49
CA ARG A 276 -15.03 -13.90 11.64
C ARG A 276 -15.45 -15.31 11.98
#